data_0daa69ed0cb89a6781da0cbd7f4e0418
#
_entry.id   0daa69ed0cb89a6781da0cbd7f4e0418
#
_cell.length_a   1.000
_cell.length_b   1.000
_cell.length_c   1.000
_cell.angle_alpha   90.00
_cell.angle_beta   90.00
_cell.angle_gamma   90.00
#
_symmetry.space_group_name_H-M   'P 1'
#
loop_
_entity.id
_entity.type
_entity.pdbx_description
1 polymer ?
#
loop_
_entity_poly.entity_id
_entity_poly.type
_entity_poly.pdbx_seq_one_letter_code
_entity_poly.pdbx_strand_id
1 'polypeptide(L)'
;MLEKWKLATLLCLITVISPFARTEARTVNIAVPTLSMVVIAFTAAKEKGYYQDEGLDVNLVVMRDTLGISALIGGNADFASMSGAGFTAILGGVPLRFAFSSFFRPMFWLYAKPDIPDIKSLRGKRVGVTGLGSGPDNLLRETLKRNGMEPGRDVTILALGLPATLAAALRAGTVDAGTVSPPFNFAVRDAGFRELLSFLKEDFVELQGSILAHERILQSDPGLVEKFVRGTLKGLRYARENKAGTIPVLLRYMKLKDDLAGQYYDLVRPIMTADGTVNAEFQKKYLDQAIKVLSPKESPGVERIYNYSLARKINAELDASGWKPGK
;
A
#
# COMPACT_ATOMS: atom_id res chain seq x y z
N MET A 1 37.37 -60.71 -59.10
CA MET A 1 36.61 -60.82 -57.85
C MET A 1 36.57 -59.44 -57.24
N LEU A 2 35.40 -58.80 -57.30
CA LEU A 2 35.18 -57.40 -56.93
C LEU A 2 34.53 -57.34 -55.51
N GLU A 3 35.30 -56.84 -54.55
CA GLU A 3 34.70 -56.56 -53.19
C GLU A 3 34.07 -55.18 -53.20
N LYS A 4 32.78 -55.18 -52.78
CA LYS A 4 31.96 -54.01 -52.67
C LYS A 4 32.17 -53.37 -51.29
N TRP A 5 32.73 -52.18 -51.25
CA TRP A 5 32.80 -51.32 -50.07
C TRP A 5 31.45 -50.61 -49.92
N LYS A 6 30.75 -50.92 -48.85
CA LYS A 6 29.58 -50.18 -48.41
C LYS A 6 30.02 -49.04 -47.49
N LEU A 7 29.93 -47.79 -47.98
CA LEU A 7 30.06 -46.60 -47.18
C LEU A 7 28.77 -46.44 -46.35
N ALA A 8 28.84 -46.60 -45.04
CA ALA A 8 27.79 -46.25 -44.12
C ALA A 8 27.96 -44.79 -43.75
N THR A 9 27.06 -43.92 -44.25
CA THR A 9 26.99 -42.51 -43.90
C THR A 9 26.30 -42.37 -42.56
N LEU A 10 27.05 -42.09 -41.49
CA LEU A 10 26.53 -41.81 -40.13
C LEU A 10 26.06 -40.34 -40.11
N LEU A 11 24.73 -40.17 -40.15
CA LEU A 11 24.09 -38.85 -40.01
C LEU A 11 24.09 -38.45 -38.54
N CYS A 12 25.04 -37.65 -38.07
CA CYS A 12 25.04 -37.06 -36.75
C CYS A 12 23.95 -35.97 -36.69
N LEU A 13 22.82 -36.29 -36.03
CA LEU A 13 21.79 -35.35 -35.66
C LEU A 13 22.34 -34.45 -34.51
N ILE A 14 22.86 -33.26 -34.84
CA ILE A 14 23.24 -32.27 -33.85
C ILE A 14 21.95 -31.61 -33.39
N THR A 15 21.38 -32.07 -32.28
CA THR A 15 20.34 -31.35 -31.53
C THR A 15 20.95 -30.10 -30.97
N VAL A 16 20.71 -28.96 -31.63
CA VAL A 16 21.03 -27.63 -31.08
C VAL A 16 20.08 -27.38 -29.93
N ILE A 17 20.51 -27.73 -28.70
CA ILE A 17 19.90 -27.27 -27.49
C ILE A 17 20.17 -25.78 -27.39
N SER A 18 19.26 -24.95 -27.91
CA SER A 18 19.28 -23.50 -27.62
C SER A 18 19.23 -23.32 -26.11
N PRO A 19 20.23 -22.72 -25.47
CA PRO A 19 20.09 -22.35 -24.08
C PRO A 19 18.97 -21.31 -24.07
N PHE A 20 17.81 -21.67 -23.51
CA PHE A 20 16.85 -20.66 -23.08
C PHE A 20 17.59 -19.78 -22.08
N ALA A 21 18.12 -18.67 -22.53
CA ALA A 21 18.63 -17.61 -21.66
C ALA A 21 17.46 -17.21 -20.78
N ARG A 22 17.44 -17.71 -19.55
CA ARG A 22 16.54 -17.21 -18.52
C ARG A 22 16.90 -15.75 -18.35
N THR A 23 16.11 -14.87 -18.92
CA THR A 23 16.27 -13.42 -18.69
C THR A 23 16.16 -13.25 -17.18
N GLU A 24 17.24 -12.75 -16.57
CA GLU A 24 17.26 -12.50 -15.12
C GLU A 24 16.10 -11.57 -14.78
N ALA A 25 15.30 -11.94 -13.78
CA ALA A 25 14.13 -11.17 -13.39
C ALA A 25 14.59 -9.78 -12.90
N ARG A 26 13.96 -8.73 -13.40
CA ARG A 26 14.28 -7.37 -12.99
C ARG A 26 13.87 -7.14 -11.54
N THR A 27 14.81 -6.77 -10.69
CA THR A 27 14.54 -6.39 -9.31
C THR A 27 13.78 -5.06 -9.27
N VAL A 28 12.69 -5.04 -8.48
CA VAL A 28 11.85 -3.87 -8.22
C VAL A 28 11.73 -3.67 -6.71
N ASN A 29 12.09 -2.49 -6.23
CA ASN A 29 11.99 -2.14 -4.82
C ASN A 29 10.77 -1.21 -4.60
N ILE A 30 9.84 -1.64 -3.76
CA ILE A 30 8.73 -0.81 -3.31
C ILE A 30 8.85 -0.49 -1.81
N ALA A 31 8.88 0.80 -1.47
CA ALA A 31 8.84 1.26 -0.09
C ALA A 31 7.44 1.10 0.50
N VAL A 32 7.33 0.42 1.66
CA VAL A 32 6.05 0.17 2.34
C VAL A 32 6.16 0.54 3.83
N PRO A 33 5.09 1.04 4.48
CA PRO A 33 5.16 1.44 5.89
C PRO A 33 5.14 0.25 6.85
N THR A 34 4.55 -0.87 6.41
CA THR A 34 4.39 -2.10 7.20
C THR A 34 4.02 -3.26 6.30
N LEU A 35 4.28 -4.49 6.77
CA LEU A 35 3.78 -5.72 6.14
C LEU A 35 2.44 -6.10 6.80
N SER A 36 1.36 -5.52 6.32
CA SER A 36 0.00 -5.71 6.83
C SER A 36 -1.01 -5.83 5.68
N MET A 37 -2.31 -5.81 5.99
CA MET A 37 -3.37 -5.89 4.98
C MET A 37 -3.26 -4.81 3.90
N VAL A 38 -2.72 -3.63 4.24
CA VAL A 38 -2.55 -2.54 3.26
C VAL A 38 -1.69 -2.93 2.05
N VAL A 39 -0.80 -3.91 2.20
CA VAL A 39 0.07 -4.41 1.14
C VAL A 39 -0.35 -5.77 0.58
N ILE A 40 -1.58 -6.22 0.87
CA ILE A 40 -2.05 -7.56 0.49
C ILE A 40 -1.99 -7.81 -1.03
N ALA A 41 -2.26 -6.81 -1.86
CA ALA A 41 -2.16 -6.95 -3.31
C ALA A 41 -0.73 -7.28 -3.74
N PHE A 42 0.27 -6.64 -3.12
CA PHE A 42 1.69 -6.90 -3.42
C PHE A 42 2.16 -8.25 -2.89
N THR A 43 1.78 -8.59 -1.64
CA THR A 43 2.19 -9.87 -1.03
C THR A 43 1.51 -11.05 -1.71
N ALA A 44 0.22 -10.94 -2.06
CA ALA A 44 -0.48 -11.97 -2.83
C ALA A 44 0.12 -12.13 -4.23
N ALA A 45 0.46 -11.04 -4.92
CA ALA A 45 1.12 -11.09 -6.22
C ALA A 45 2.46 -11.80 -6.15
N LYS A 46 3.27 -11.52 -5.12
CA LYS A 46 4.56 -12.17 -4.89
C LYS A 46 4.39 -13.67 -4.60
N GLU A 47 3.51 -14.03 -3.66
CA GLU A 47 3.27 -15.44 -3.26
C GLU A 47 2.70 -16.29 -4.39
N LYS A 48 1.89 -15.70 -5.28
CA LYS A 48 1.25 -16.40 -6.40
C LYS A 48 2.08 -16.39 -7.68
N GLY A 49 3.28 -15.80 -7.65
CA GLY A 49 4.15 -15.76 -8.82
C GLY A 49 3.74 -14.74 -9.89
N TYR A 50 2.75 -13.87 -9.63
CA TYR A 50 2.26 -12.94 -10.65
C TYR A 50 3.28 -11.88 -11.07
N TYR A 51 4.26 -11.57 -10.22
CA TYR A 51 5.39 -10.71 -10.60
C TYR A 51 6.42 -11.48 -11.44
N GLN A 52 6.68 -12.74 -11.08
CA GLN A 52 7.58 -13.61 -11.84
C GLN A 52 7.05 -13.85 -13.26
N ASP A 53 5.73 -13.99 -13.44
CA ASP A 53 5.10 -14.08 -14.76
C ASP A 53 5.37 -12.84 -15.64
N GLU A 54 5.57 -11.69 -15.01
CA GLU A 54 5.92 -10.43 -15.68
C GLU A 54 7.46 -10.21 -15.78
N GLY A 55 8.27 -11.19 -15.33
CA GLY A 55 9.73 -11.08 -15.31
C GLY A 55 10.27 -10.15 -14.23
N LEU A 56 9.55 -9.97 -13.11
CA LEU A 56 9.93 -9.11 -11.99
C LEU A 56 10.24 -9.92 -10.73
N ASP A 57 11.28 -9.48 -10.00
CA ASP A 57 11.52 -9.85 -8.61
C ASP A 57 11.25 -8.64 -7.71
N VAL A 58 10.16 -8.69 -6.93
CA VAL A 58 9.67 -7.55 -6.16
C VAL A 58 10.06 -7.65 -4.70
N ASN A 59 10.73 -6.61 -4.19
CA ASN A 59 11.10 -6.45 -2.79
C ASN A 59 10.21 -5.41 -2.11
N LEU A 60 9.53 -5.82 -1.03
CA LEU A 60 8.80 -4.91 -0.16
C LEU A 60 9.75 -4.43 0.94
N VAL A 61 10.19 -3.19 0.87
CA VAL A 61 11.16 -2.60 1.80
C VAL A 61 10.42 -1.78 2.85
N VAL A 62 10.39 -2.27 4.09
CA VAL A 62 9.71 -1.57 5.19
C VAL A 62 10.54 -0.38 5.65
N MET A 63 9.95 0.81 5.60
CA MET A 63 10.58 2.04 6.07
C MET A 63 9.54 3.08 6.52
N ARG A 64 9.99 4.12 7.23
CA ARG A 64 9.13 5.23 7.67
C ARG A 64 8.62 6.01 6.45
N ASP A 65 7.42 6.57 6.56
CA ASP A 65 6.73 7.25 5.46
C ASP A 65 7.59 8.33 4.77
N THR A 66 8.22 9.22 5.55
CA THR A 66 9.07 10.29 5.02
C THR A 66 10.31 9.75 4.30
N LEU A 67 10.93 8.69 4.84
CA LEU A 67 12.09 8.07 4.24
C LEU A 67 11.72 7.36 2.92
N GLY A 68 10.57 6.67 2.90
CA GLY A 68 10.09 6.00 1.69
C GLY A 68 9.74 6.95 0.56
N ILE A 69 9.14 8.11 0.87
CA ILE A 69 8.91 9.16 -0.12
C ILE A 69 10.24 9.75 -0.61
N SER A 70 11.20 10.00 0.29
CA SER A 70 12.55 10.46 -0.10
C SER A 70 13.28 9.44 -0.97
N ALA A 71 13.18 8.14 -0.66
CA ALA A 71 13.76 7.07 -1.46
C ALA A 71 13.15 7.00 -2.87
N LEU A 72 11.82 7.19 -3.01
CA LEU A 72 11.14 7.27 -4.30
C LEU A 72 11.60 8.48 -5.12
N ILE A 73 11.68 9.65 -4.50
CA ILE A 73 12.14 10.89 -5.17
C ILE A 73 13.60 10.73 -5.64
N GLY A 74 14.45 10.17 -4.78
CA GLY A 74 15.88 9.96 -5.06
C GLY A 74 16.19 8.80 -6.00
N GLY A 75 15.18 7.96 -6.36
CA GLY A 75 15.37 6.78 -7.22
C GLY A 75 15.98 5.57 -6.52
N ASN A 76 16.06 5.57 -5.18
CA ASN A 76 16.48 4.42 -4.37
C ASN A 76 15.36 3.40 -4.13
N ALA A 77 14.13 3.76 -4.43
CA ALA A 77 12.97 2.88 -4.59
C ALA A 77 12.30 3.18 -5.93
N ASP A 78 11.83 2.14 -6.62
CA ASP A 78 11.12 2.30 -7.89
C ASP A 78 9.70 2.82 -7.67
N PHE A 79 9.07 2.36 -6.57
CA PHE A 79 7.72 2.72 -6.17
C PHE A 79 7.62 2.92 -4.65
N ALA A 80 6.53 3.54 -4.21
CA ALA A 80 6.17 3.60 -2.79
C ALA A 80 4.68 3.34 -2.58
N SER A 81 4.35 2.75 -1.42
CA SER A 81 2.96 2.52 -0.98
C SER A 81 2.69 3.27 0.32
N MET A 82 2.94 4.57 0.31
CA MET A 82 2.80 5.50 1.44
C MET A 82 1.82 6.61 1.08
N SER A 83 0.54 6.23 0.95
CA SER A 83 -0.48 7.04 0.27
C SER A 83 -0.66 8.43 0.87
N GLY A 84 -0.81 8.54 2.19
CA GLY A 84 -1.01 9.84 2.85
C GLY A 84 0.21 10.76 2.72
N ALA A 85 1.42 10.23 2.98
CA ALA A 85 2.66 11.01 2.83
C ALA A 85 2.92 11.39 1.36
N GLY A 86 2.62 10.47 0.43
CA GLY A 86 2.70 10.73 -1.00
C GLY A 86 1.71 11.80 -1.45
N PHE A 87 0.49 11.78 -0.93
CA PHE A 87 -0.52 12.81 -1.22
C PHE A 87 -0.05 14.19 -0.71
N THR A 88 0.48 14.24 0.52
CA THR A 88 1.08 15.46 1.08
C THR A 88 2.24 15.98 0.22
N ALA A 89 3.12 15.07 -0.25
CA ALA A 89 4.22 15.45 -1.14
C ALA A 89 3.74 16.00 -2.50
N ILE A 90 2.70 15.40 -3.10
CA ILE A 90 2.09 15.88 -4.34
C ILE A 90 1.51 17.29 -4.15
N LEU A 91 0.79 17.53 -3.05
CA LEU A 91 0.27 18.87 -2.73
C LEU A 91 1.40 19.89 -2.45
N GLY A 92 2.57 19.42 -2.03
CA GLY A 92 3.80 20.20 -1.92
C GLY A 92 4.56 20.42 -3.24
N GLY A 93 4.00 19.96 -4.38
CA GLY A 93 4.58 20.14 -5.72
C GLY A 93 5.52 19.03 -6.18
N VAL A 94 5.68 17.95 -5.41
CA VAL A 94 6.52 16.81 -5.82
C VAL A 94 5.85 16.06 -6.99
N PRO A 95 6.58 15.75 -8.09
CA PRO A 95 6.01 15.14 -9.29
C PRO A 95 5.80 13.62 -9.13
N LEU A 96 4.89 13.25 -8.23
CA LEU A 96 4.44 11.88 -8.00
C LEU A 96 3.02 11.69 -8.51
N ARG A 97 2.67 10.45 -8.86
CA ARG A 97 1.32 10.04 -9.30
C ARG A 97 0.88 8.76 -8.60
N PHE A 98 -0.40 8.68 -8.29
CA PHE A 98 -1.03 7.41 -7.94
C PHE A 98 -1.37 6.65 -9.22
N ALA A 99 -0.69 5.51 -9.43
CA ALA A 99 -0.92 4.63 -10.57
C ALA A 99 -1.89 3.47 -10.27
N PHE A 100 -2.12 3.20 -8.98
CA PHE A 100 -2.95 2.10 -8.48
C PHE A 100 -3.30 2.35 -7.01
N SER A 101 -4.44 1.79 -6.53
CA SER A 101 -4.82 1.82 -5.12
C SER A 101 -5.66 0.61 -4.74
N SER A 102 -5.24 -0.13 -3.69
CA SER A 102 -5.97 -1.32 -3.22
C SER A 102 -7.22 -0.98 -2.43
N PHE A 103 -7.20 0.11 -1.66
CA PHE A 103 -8.25 0.47 -0.71
C PHE A 103 -8.59 1.96 -0.80
N PHE A 104 -9.86 2.28 -0.49
CA PHE A 104 -10.40 3.63 -0.56
C PHE A 104 -10.91 4.18 0.78
N ARG A 105 -10.64 3.49 1.89
CA ARG A 105 -10.97 3.93 3.26
C ARG A 105 -9.76 3.78 4.17
N PRO A 106 -9.59 4.66 5.18
CA PRO A 106 -8.49 4.56 6.12
C PRO A 106 -8.67 3.40 7.10
N MET A 107 -7.65 2.57 7.25
CA MET A 107 -7.61 1.47 8.21
C MET A 107 -6.82 1.87 9.45
N PHE A 108 -7.29 2.92 10.15
CA PHE A 108 -6.70 3.43 11.38
C PHE A 108 -7.75 3.59 12.49
N TRP A 109 -7.26 3.53 13.71
CA TRP A 109 -8.05 3.74 14.94
C TRP A 109 -7.31 4.68 15.86
N LEU A 110 -8.02 5.63 16.44
CA LEU A 110 -7.50 6.50 17.49
C LEU A 110 -7.76 5.84 18.83
N TYR A 111 -6.69 5.34 19.46
CA TYR A 111 -6.72 4.80 20.82
C TYR A 111 -6.14 5.78 21.81
N ALA A 112 -6.66 5.80 23.04
CA ALA A 112 -6.19 6.62 24.15
C ALA A 112 -6.12 5.79 25.45
N LYS A 113 -5.41 6.33 26.43
CA LYS A 113 -5.41 5.78 27.79
C LYS A 113 -6.85 5.67 28.31
N PRO A 114 -7.16 4.71 29.21
CA PRO A 114 -8.52 4.46 29.68
C PRO A 114 -9.20 5.65 30.36
N ASP A 115 -8.42 6.55 30.98
CA ASP A 115 -8.85 7.78 31.65
C ASP A 115 -9.21 8.93 30.70
N ILE A 116 -8.98 8.78 29.40
CA ILE A 116 -9.35 9.75 28.35
C ILE A 116 -10.65 9.28 27.70
N PRO A 117 -11.80 9.90 28.03
CA PRO A 117 -13.10 9.37 27.64
C PRO A 117 -13.50 9.67 26.19
N ASP A 118 -13.02 10.78 25.62
CA ASP A 118 -13.42 11.28 24.30
C ASP A 118 -12.33 12.12 23.62
N ILE A 119 -12.61 12.55 22.37
CA ILE A 119 -11.68 13.32 21.56
C ILE A 119 -11.39 14.70 22.17
N LYS A 120 -12.38 15.36 22.80
CA LYS A 120 -12.19 16.69 23.39
C LYS A 120 -11.22 16.65 24.57
N SER A 121 -11.18 15.53 25.28
CA SER A 121 -10.27 15.27 26.40
C SER A 121 -8.80 15.07 25.98
N LEU A 122 -8.51 15.09 24.66
CA LEU A 122 -7.15 15.11 24.14
C LEU A 122 -6.47 16.50 24.27
N ARG A 123 -7.19 17.55 24.66
CA ARG A 123 -6.61 18.89 24.90
C ARG A 123 -5.49 18.81 25.95
N GLY A 124 -4.31 19.33 25.60
CA GLY A 124 -3.12 19.30 26.44
C GLY A 124 -2.40 17.93 26.46
N LYS A 125 -2.88 16.92 25.71
CA LYS A 125 -2.29 15.59 25.67
C LYS A 125 -1.28 15.44 24.54
N ARG A 126 -0.44 14.36 24.64
CA ARG A 126 0.52 13.95 23.62
C ARG A 126 -0.12 12.84 22.79
N VAL A 127 -0.25 13.06 21.49
CA VAL A 127 -0.82 12.06 20.57
C VAL A 127 0.23 11.62 19.57
N GLY A 128 0.42 10.32 19.47
CA GLY A 128 1.38 9.69 18.57
C GLY A 128 0.83 9.45 17.17
N VAL A 129 1.67 9.71 16.16
CA VAL A 129 1.45 9.35 14.75
C VAL A 129 2.72 8.69 14.20
N THR A 130 2.65 8.04 13.04
CA THR A 130 3.85 7.45 12.42
C THR A 130 4.81 8.51 11.87
N GLY A 131 4.29 9.59 11.32
CA GLY A 131 5.08 10.71 10.80
C GLY A 131 4.23 11.95 10.57
N LEU A 132 4.83 13.12 10.67
CA LEU A 132 4.14 14.36 10.31
C LEU A 132 3.87 14.36 8.80
N GLY A 133 2.66 14.73 8.39
CA GLY A 133 2.19 14.66 7.00
C GLY A 133 1.87 13.25 6.50
N SER A 134 1.98 12.22 7.35
CA SER A 134 1.49 10.87 7.02
C SER A 134 -0.04 10.80 7.05
N GLY A 135 -0.63 9.71 6.51
CA GLY A 135 -2.07 9.48 6.57
C GLY A 135 -2.64 9.58 7.98
N PRO A 136 -2.08 8.85 8.99
CA PRO A 136 -2.51 8.96 10.39
C PRO A 136 -2.46 10.38 10.97
N ASP A 137 -1.44 11.18 10.60
CA ASP A 137 -1.32 12.57 11.05
C ASP A 137 -2.40 13.45 10.42
N ASN A 138 -2.61 13.33 9.11
CA ASN A 138 -3.63 14.10 8.38
C ASN A 138 -5.04 13.82 8.93
N LEU A 139 -5.36 12.54 9.18
CA LEU A 139 -6.64 12.13 9.77
C LEU A 139 -6.80 12.64 11.21
N LEU A 140 -5.74 12.57 12.02
CA LEU A 140 -5.75 13.13 13.37
C LEU A 140 -5.99 14.65 13.35
N ARG A 141 -5.26 15.38 12.51
CA ARG A 141 -5.42 16.85 12.39
C ARG A 141 -6.83 17.23 11.98
N GLU A 142 -7.40 16.53 11.01
CA GLU A 142 -8.79 16.74 10.60
C GLU A 142 -9.76 16.46 11.74
N THR A 143 -9.56 15.36 12.48
CA THR A 143 -10.37 15.02 13.64
C THR A 143 -10.32 16.10 14.71
N LEU A 144 -9.13 16.61 15.03
CA LEU A 144 -8.95 17.69 16.00
C LEU A 144 -9.67 18.95 15.55
N LYS A 145 -9.50 19.38 14.29
CA LYS A 145 -10.19 20.56 13.73
C LYS A 145 -11.71 20.40 13.75
N ARG A 146 -12.26 19.23 13.39
CA ARG A 146 -13.71 18.94 13.49
C ARG A 146 -14.24 19.05 14.92
N ASN A 147 -13.38 18.87 15.93
CA ASN A 147 -13.71 19.00 17.35
C ASN A 147 -13.29 20.35 17.99
N GLY A 148 -13.00 21.36 17.17
CA GLY A 148 -12.68 22.71 17.65
C GLY A 148 -11.31 22.83 18.34
N MET A 149 -10.36 21.97 17.99
CA MET A 149 -8.99 21.97 18.51
C MET A 149 -8.00 22.30 17.39
N GLU A 150 -6.98 23.11 17.72
CA GLU A 150 -5.90 23.43 16.79
C GLU A 150 -4.74 22.43 16.95
N PRO A 151 -4.45 21.62 15.91
CA PRO A 151 -3.37 20.63 15.94
C PRO A 151 -1.99 21.29 16.15
N GLY A 152 -1.22 20.76 17.10
CA GLY A 152 0.09 21.29 17.48
C GLY A 152 0.06 22.40 18.54
N ARG A 153 -1.08 23.07 18.73
CA ARG A 153 -1.28 24.05 19.81
C ARG A 153 -2.05 23.45 20.97
N ASP A 154 -3.24 22.90 20.69
CA ASP A 154 -4.13 22.33 21.72
C ASP A 154 -3.78 20.88 22.06
N VAL A 155 -3.09 20.19 21.15
CA VAL A 155 -2.65 18.80 21.26
C VAL A 155 -1.22 18.69 20.74
N THR A 156 -0.32 18.10 21.52
CA THR A 156 1.05 17.85 21.08
C THR A 156 1.08 16.59 20.20
N ILE A 157 1.49 16.72 18.93
CA ILE A 157 1.58 15.59 18.00
C ILE A 157 3.02 15.14 17.90
N LEU A 158 3.28 13.85 18.16
CA LEU A 158 4.61 13.25 18.14
C LEU A 158 4.76 12.22 17.02
N ALA A 159 5.77 12.41 16.16
CA ALA A 159 6.11 11.46 15.11
C ALA A 159 6.99 10.33 15.69
N LEU A 160 6.49 9.10 15.70
CA LEU A 160 7.11 7.94 16.35
C LEU A 160 7.70 6.91 15.37
N GLY A 161 7.61 7.17 14.07
CA GLY A 161 8.21 6.34 13.04
C GLY A 161 7.32 5.18 12.59
N LEU A 162 7.71 3.95 12.86
CA LEU A 162 6.96 2.77 12.42
C LEU A 162 5.72 2.50 13.29
N PRO A 163 4.65 1.88 12.73
CA PRO A 163 3.44 1.53 13.49
C PRO A 163 3.70 0.71 14.75
N ALA A 164 4.69 -0.19 14.71
CA ALA A 164 5.10 -0.97 15.89
C ALA A 164 5.68 -0.09 17.02
N THR A 165 6.49 0.90 16.67
CA THR A 165 7.08 1.86 17.63
C THR A 165 5.99 2.71 18.26
N LEU A 166 5.01 3.18 17.48
CA LEU A 166 3.85 3.93 17.98
C LEU A 166 3.05 3.10 18.99
N ALA A 167 2.73 1.86 18.67
CA ALA A 167 2.00 0.97 19.59
C ALA A 167 2.79 0.71 20.88
N ALA A 168 4.10 0.55 20.79
CA ALA A 168 4.96 0.38 21.97
C ALA A 168 5.01 1.66 22.83
N ALA A 169 5.11 2.84 22.22
CA ALA A 169 5.13 4.14 22.89
C ALA A 169 3.80 4.42 23.63
N LEU A 170 2.67 4.05 23.02
CA LEU A 170 1.36 4.16 23.65
C LEU A 170 1.26 3.25 24.90
N ARG A 171 1.69 1.98 24.77
CA ARG A 171 1.70 1.04 25.90
C ARG A 171 2.67 1.44 27.02
N ALA A 172 3.78 2.05 26.68
CA ALA A 172 4.77 2.57 27.65
C ALA A 172 4.34 3.91 28.28
N GLY A 173 3.22 4.52 27.86
CA GLY A 173 2.76 5.81 28.37
C GLY A 173 3.57 7.02 27.88
N THR A 174 4.44 6.85 26.91
CA THR A 174 5.21 7.95 26.28
C THR A 174 4.27 8.95 25.59
N VAL A 175 3.19 8.44 25.03
CA VAL A 175 2.06 9.23 24.51
C VAL A 175 0.76 8.84 25.23
N ASP A 176 -0.20 9.74 25.21
CA ASP A 176 -1.48 9.58 25.92
C ASP A 176 -2.55 9.00 25.00
N ALA A 177 -2.41 9.21 23.69
CA ALA A 177 -3.22 8.62 22.62
C ALA A 177 -2.36 8.36 21.38
N GLY A 178 -2.90 7.63 20.40
CA GLY A 178 -2.20 7.38 19.14
C GLY A 178 -3.10 6.82 18.04
N THR A 179 -2.77 7.16 16.79
CA THR A 179 -3.47 6.66 15.60
C THR A 179 -2.80 5.38 15.12
N VAL A 180 -3.40 4.24 15.45
CA VAL A 180 -2.81 2.89 15.29
C VAL A 180 -3.48 2.14 14.14
N SER A 181 -2.67 1.38 13.39
CA SER A 181 -3.12 0.49 12.31
C SER A 181 -3.01 -0.99 12.70
N PRO A 182 -3.72 -1.91 12.00
CA PRO A 182 -3.50 -3.34 12.16
C PRO A 182 -2.09 -3.76 11.74
N PRO A 183 -1.54 -4.78 12.41
CA PRO A 183 -2.15 -5.58 13.47
C PRO A 183 -2.05 -4.96 14.88
N PHE A 184 -1.39 -3.83 15.03
CA PHE A 184 -1.03 -3.24 16.32
C PHE A 184 -2.24 -2.70 17.11
N ASN A 185 -3.31 -2.29 16.40
CA ASN A 185 -4.57 -1.88 17.04
C ASN A 185 -5.17 -2.99 17.92
N PHE A 186 -5.04 -4.27 17.53
CA PHE A 186 -5.52 -5.39 18.33
C PHE A 186 -4.75 -5.48 19.66
N ALA A 187 -3.41 -5.40 19.60
CA ALA A 187 -2.58 -5.44 20.81
C ALA A 187 -2.80 -4.25 21.74
N VAL A 188 -3.11 -3.07 21.20
CA VAL A 188 -3.45 -1.86 21.97
C VAL A 188 -4.83 -2.02 22.62
N ARG A 189 -5.82 -2.49 21.89
CA ARG A 189 -7.16 -2.80 22.41
C ARG A 189 -7.09 -3.83 23.56
N ASP A 190 -6.38 -4.95 23.33
CA ASP A 190 -6.27 -6.04 24.30
C ASP A 190 -5.47 -5.63 25.55
N ALA A 191 -4.65 -4.58 25.45
CA ALA A 191 -3.99 -3.92 26.59
C ALA A 191 -4.89 -2.92 27.35
N GLY A 192 -6.19 -2.83 27.02
CA GLY A 192 -7.18 -2.03 27.73
C GLY A 192 -7.25 -0.56 27.32
N PHE A 193 -6.59 -0.16 26.23
CA PHE A 193 -6.74 1.21 25.72
C PHE A 193 -8.14 1.42 25.12
N ARG A 194 -8.66 2.65 25.29
CA ARG A 194 -9.97 3.04 24.79
C ARG A 194 -9.92 3.42 23.33
N GLU A 195 -10.79 2.84 22.49
CA GLU A 195 -11.04 3.31 21.14
C GLU A 195 -11.86 4.61 21.21
N LEU A 196 -11.27 5.74 20.80
CA LEU A 196 -11.98 7.01 20.70
C LEU A 196 -12.65 7.17 19.33
N LEU A 197 -12.04 6.60 18.28
CA LEU A 197 -12.52 6.73 16.90
C LEU A 197 -12.03 5.58 16.03
N SER A 198 -12.91 5.05 15.18
CA SER A 198 -12.55 4.19 14.07
C SER A 198 -12.68 4.99 12.77
N PHE A 199 -11.55 5.39 12.16
CA PHE A 199 -11.57 6.12 10.89
C PHE A 199 -12.20 5.32 9.75
N LEU A 200 -12.17 3.99 9.84
CA LEU A 200 -12.81 3.11 8.87
C LEU A 200 -14.34 3.27 8.85
N LYS A 201 -14.95 3.57 10.02
CA LYS A 201 -16.41 3.69 10.17
C LYS A 201 -16.93 5.11 9.92
N GLU A 202 -16.06 6.10 10.08
CA GLU A 202 -16.40 7.51 9.92
C GLU A 202 -16.32 7.98 8.47
N ASP A 203 -16.84 9.18 8.20
CA ASP A 203 -16.82 9.79 6.86
C ASP A 203 -15.45 10.41 6.53
N PHE A 204 -14.41 9.57 6.56
CA PHE A 204 -13.09 9.90 6.05
C PHE A 204 -12.80 9.11 4.78
N VAL A 205 -12.03 9.71 3.89
CA VAL A 205 -11.51 9.06 2.70
C VAL A 205 -9.98 9.07 2.71
N GLU A 206 -9.38 7.96 2.34
CA GLU A 206 -7.94 7.83 2.18
C GLU A 206 -7.64 6.65 1.28
N LEU A 207 -6.64 6.82 0.42
CA LEU A 207 -6.09 5.70 -0.33
C LEU A 207 -5.12 4.90 0.52
N GLN A 208 -5.15 3.57 0.39
CA GLN A 208 -4.15 2.70 1.00
C GLN A 208 -3.75 1.57 0.06
N GLY A 209 -2.54 1.03 0.26
CA GLY A 209 -1.99 0.02 -0.63
C GLY A 209 -1.85 0.52 -2.06
N SER A 210 -1.43 1.76 -2.23
CA SER A 210 -1.30 2.40 -3.54
C SER A 210 0.07 2.15 -4.16
N ILE A 211 0.16 2.27 -5.47
CA ILE A 211 1.42 2.46 -6.19
C ILE A 211 1.58 3.96 -6.44
N LEU A 212 2.51 4.56 -5.72
CA LEU A 212 3.06 5.87 -6.03
C LEU A 212 4.25 5.70 -6.95
N ALA A 213 4.24 6.42 -8.07
CA ALA A 213 5.33 6.45 -9.03
C ALA A 213 5.78 7.90 -9.26
N HIS A 214 7.09 8.12 -9.39
CA HIS A 214 7.62 9.41 -9.82
C HIS A 214 7.33 9.59 -11.32
N GLU A 215 6.98 10.79 -11.78
CA GLU A 215 6.71 11.06 -13.20
C GLU A 215 7.86 10.62 -14.11
N ARG A 216 9.10 10.70 -13.63
CA ARG A 216 10.28 10.21 -14.35
C ARG A 216 10.14 8.75 -14.80
N ILE A 217 9.76 7.82 -13.90
CA ILE A 217 9.65 6.39 -14.25
C ILE A 217 8.45 6.13 -15.16
N LEU A 218 7.36 6.89 -15.00
CA LEU A 218 6.19 6.82 -15.88
C LEU A 218 6.53 7.17 -17.33
N GLN A 219 7.55 8.04 -17.55
CA GLN A 219 7.99 8.49 -18.86
C GLN A 219 9.15 7.65 -19.40
N SER A 220 10.16 7.34 -18.57
CA SER A 220 11.39 6.67 -19.01
C SER A 220 11.24 5.15 -19.12
N ASP A 221 10.34 4.53 -18.34
CA ASP A 221 10.14 3.08 -18.35
C ASP A 221 8.67 2.70 -18.09
N PRO A 222 7.75 3.10 -18.97
CA PRO A 222 6.34 2.77 -18.84
C PRO A 222 6.08 1.25 -18.87
N GLY A 223 6.97 0.47 -19.51
CA GLY A 223 6.89 -0.98 -19.55
C GLY A 223 7.09 -1.62 -18.18
N LEU A 224 8.02 -1.12 -17.37
CA LEU A 224 8.19 -1.57 -15.99
C LEU A 224 6.94 -1.27 -15.16
N VAL A 225 6.41 -0.04 -15.27
CA VAL A 225 5.21 0.37 -14.54
C VAL A 225 4.03 -0.52 -14.91
N GLU A 226 3.84 -0.81 -16.21
CA GLU A 226 2.77 -1.70 -16.69
C GLU A 226 2.88 -3.11 -16.11
N LYS A 227 4.06 -3.72 -16.16
CA LYS A 227 4.34 -5.05 -15.59
C LYS A 227 4.06 -5.09 -14.08
N PHE A 228 4.55 -4.08 -13.35
CA PHE A 228 4.36 -4.01 -11.90
C PHE A 228 2.88 -3.81 -11.53
N VAL A 229 2.17 -2.92 -12.21
CA VAL A 229 0.72 -2.71 -12.02
C VAL A 229 -0.06 -3.98 -12.38
N ARG A 230 0.31 -4.70 -13.45
CA ARG A 230 -0.34 -5.95 -13.87
C ARG A 230 -0.22 -7.05 -12.81
N GLY A 231 0.98 -7.31 -12.33
CA GLY A 231 1.20 -8.25 -11.24
C GLY A 231 0.41 -7.87 -9.99
N THR A 232 0.42 -6.58 -9.62
CA THR A 232 -0.33 -6.07 -8.45
C THR A 232 -1.84 -6.20 -8.62
N LEU A 233 -2.39 -5.93 -9.80
CA LEU A 233 -3.82 -6.11 -10.11
C LEU A 233 -4.25 -7.57 -10.00
N LYS A 234 -3.45 -8.50 -10.52
CA LYS A 234 -3.68 -9.95 -10.33
C LYS A 234 -3.71 -10.30 -8.85
N GLY A 235 -2.78 -9.75 -8.06
CA GLY A 235 -2.74 -9.92 -6.60
C GLY A 235 -3.95 -9.32 -5.87
N LEU A 236 -4.43 -8.15 -6.29
CA LEU A 236 -5.65 -7.53 -5.75
C LEU A 236 -6.89 -8.40 -6.03
N ARG A 237 -7.07 -8.84 -7.27
CA ARG A 237 -8.19 -9.73 -7.67
C ARG A 237 -8.15 -11.04 -6.88
N TYR A 238 -6.95 -11.65 -6.74
CA TYR A 238 -6.78 -12.83 -5.91
C TYR A 238 -7.18 -12.58 -4.45
N ALA A 239 -6.66 -11.55 -3.84
CA ALA A 239 -6.97 -11.22 -2.45
C ALA A 239 -8.46 -10.91 -2.22
N ARG A 240 -9.11 -10.32 -3.19
CA ARG A 240 -10.53 -9.92 -3.13
C ARG A 240 -11.49 -11.10 -3.33
N GLU A 241 -11.13 -12.08 -4.15
CA GLU A 241 -12.02 -13.17 -4.59
C GLU A 241 -11.72 -14.49 -3.88
N ASN A 242 -10.55 -14.64 -3.29
CA ASN A 242 -10.11 -15.90 -2.65
C ASN A 242 -9.74 -15.66 -1.17
N LYS A 243 -10.75 -15.61 -0.29
CA LYS A 243 -10.54 -15.48 1.17
C LYS A 243 -9.66 -16.60 1.71
N ALA A 244 -9.98 -17.85 1.36
CA ALA A 244 -9.28 -19.03 1.88
C ALA A 244 -7.79 -19.03 1.52
N GLY A 245 -7.44 -18.60 0.31
CA GLY A 245 -6.04 -18.47 -0.12
C GLY A 245 -5.35 -17.21 0.40
N THR A 246 -6.10 -16.17 0.76
CA THR A 246 -5.56 -14.89 1.26
C THR A 246 -5.21 -14.96 2.74
N ILE A 247 -5.97 -15.69 3.56
CA ILE A 247 -5.70 -15.84 4.99
C ILE A 247 -4.27 -16.35 5.27
N PRO A 248 -3.77 -17.44 4.63
CA PRO A 248 -2.38 -17.88 4.82
C PRO A 248 -1.32 -16.81 4.48
N VAL A 249 -1.58 -15.98 3.45
CA VAL A 249 -0.70 -14.85 3.10
C VAL A 249 -0.69 -13.82 4.24
N LEU A 250 -1.86 -13.44 4.78
CA LEU A 250 -1.96 -12.53 5.92
C LEU A 250 -1.22 -13.05 7.15
N LEU A 251 -1.42 -14.32 7.51
CA LEU A 251 -0.77 -14.94 8.67
C LEU A 251 0.75 -14.89 8.55
N ARG A 252 1.29 -15.19 7.36
CA ARG A 252 2.74 -15.18 7.11
C ARG A 252 3.35 -13.79 7.31
N TYR A 253 2.70 -12.75 6.81
CA TYR A 253 3.25 -11.38 6.83
C TYR A 253 2.88 -10.60 8.09
N MET A 254 1.67 -10.80 8.65
CA MET A 254 1.18 -10.03 9.79
C MET A 254 1.44 -10.69 11.14
N LYS A 255 1.79 -11.98 11.16
CA LYS A 255 1.95 -12.79 12.40
C LYS A 255 0.73 -12.70 13.32
N LEU A 256 -0.46 -12.67 12.74
CA LEU A 256 -1.73 -12.70 13.47
C LEU A 256 -2.08 -14.13 13.92
N LYS A 257 -3.01 -14.22 14.87
CA LYS A 257 -3.74 -15.48 15.13
C LYS A 257 -4.77 -15.73 14.01
N ASP A 258 -5.07 -16.98 13.72
CA ASP A 258 -5.92 -17.39 12.60
C ASP A 258 -7.31 -16.74 12.62
N ASP A 259 -7.94 -16.70 13.78
CA ASP A 259 -9.27 -16.10 13.98
C ASP A 259 -9.28 -14.60 13.72
N LEU A 260 -8.24 -13.89 14.12
CA LEU A 260 -8.10 -12.45 13.88
C LEU A 260 -7.85 -12.14 12.39
N ALA A 261 -7.10 -12.99 11.68
CA ALA A 261 -6.86 -12.80 10.25
C ALA A 261 -8.16 -12.88 9.44
N GLY A 262 -9.02 -13.87 9.77
CA GLY A 262 -10.34 -14.02 9.15
C GLY A 262 -11.27 -12.84 9.42
N GLN A 263 -11.38 -12.42 10.66
CA GLN A 263 -12.20 -11.25 11.05
C GLN A 263 -11.71 -9.96 10.40
N TYR A 264 -10.38 -9.76 10.35
CA TYR A 264 -9.81 -8.59 9.72
C TYR A 264 -10.03 -8.57 8.21
N TYR A 265 -9.89 -9.73 7.56
CA TYR A 265 -10.21 -9.84 6.13
C TYR A 265 -11.65 -9.43 5.83
N ASP A 266 -12.62 -9.95 6.59
CA ASP A 266 -14.05 -9.62 6.41
C ASP A 266 -14.34 -8.15 6.64
N LEU A 267 -13.67 -7.53 7.61
CA LEU A 267 -13.80 -6.11 7.91
C LEU A 267 -13.33 -5.21 6.76
N VAL A 268 -12.24 -5.58 6.09
CA VAL A 268 -11.59 -4.69 5.10
C VAL A 268 -11.90 -5.07 3.66
N ARG A 269 -12.37 -6.28 3.39
CA ARG A 269 -12.71 -6.71 2.03
C ARG A 269 -13.72 -5.77 1.34
N PRO A 270 -14.77 -5.24 2.00
CA PRO A 270 -15.71 -4.30 1.37
C PRO A 270 -15.11 -2.97 0.92
N ILE A 271 -13.97 -2.57 1.47
CA ILE A 271 -13.27 -1.32 1.11
C ILE A 271 -12.11 -1.53 0.14
N MET A 272 -11.91 -2.75 -0.37
CA MET A 272 -11.01 -3.00 -1.49
C MET A 272 -11.58 -2.44 -2.76
N THR A 273 -10.75 -1.76 -3.56
CA THR A 273 -11.13 -1.34 -4.91
C THR A 273 -11.42 -2.57 -5.79
N ALA A 274 -12.27 -2.40 -6.77
CA ALA A 274 -12.60 -3.50 -7.69
C ALA A 274 -11.47 -3.75 -8.70
N ASP A 275 -10.82 -2.67 -9.12
CA ASP A 275 -9.97 -2.59 -10.31
C ASP A 275 -8.66 -1.83 -10.06
N GLY A 276 -8.31 -1.55 -8.82
CA GLY A 276 -7.11 -0.79 -8.47
C GLY A 276 -7.24 0.72 -8.72
N THR A 277 -8.48 1.21 -8.93
CA THR A 277 -8.74 2.63 -9.17
C THR A 277 -9.81 3.19 -8.22
N VAL A 278 -9.98 4.50 -8.20
CA VAL A 278 -11.09 5.18 -7.53
C VAL A 278 -11.75 6.15 -8.51
N ASN A 279 -13.06 6.39 -8.33
CA ASN A 279 -13.85 7.26 -9.21
C ASN A 279 -13.54 8.75 -8.99
N ALA A 280 -14.05 9.61 -9.88
CA ALA A 280 -13.79 11.04 -9.84
C ALA A 280 -14.37 11.72 -8.59
N GLU A 281 -15.50 11.24 -8.07
CA GLU A 281 -16.10 11.75 -6.84
C GLU A 281 -15.17 11.53 -5.64
N PHE A 282 -14.63 10.31 -5.49
CA PHE A 282 -13.65 10.01 -4.45
C PHE A 282 -12.40 10.86 -4.59
N GLN A 283 -11.85 10.98 -5.83
CA GLN A 283 -10.65 11.77 -6.10
C GLN A 283 -10.83 13.22 -5.63
N LYS A 284 -11.97 13.81 -5.97
CA LYS A 284 -12.31 15.18 -5.55
C LYS A 284 -12.49 15.26 -4.03
N LYS A 285 -13.23 14.35 -3.41
CA LYS A 285 -13.47 14.33 -1.96
C LYS A 285 -12.16 14.21 -1.19
N TYR A 286 -11.22 13.35 -1.64
CA TYR A 286 -9.92 13.21 -0.98
C TYR A 286 -9.06 14.45 -1.12
N LEU A 287 -9.08 15.11 -2.29
CA LEU A 287 -8.40 16.38 -2.50
C LEU A 287 -8.99 17.48 -1.60
N ASP A 288 -10.31 17.64 -1.57
CA ASP A 288 -11.01 18.64 -0.75
C ASP A 288 -10.72 18.43 0.75
N GLN A 289 -10.69 17.17 1.21
CA GLN A 289 -10.32 16.81 2.59
C GLN A 289 -8.88 17.24 2.90
N ALA A 290 -7.93 16.92 2.02
CA ALA A 290 -6.53 17.23 2.22
C ALA A 290 -6.25 18.74 2.19
N ILE A 291 -6.90 19.51 1.32
CA ILE A 291 -6.78 20.98 1.25
C ILE A 291 -7.17 21.62 2.59
N LYS A 292 -8.28 21.16 3.21
CA LYS A 292 -8.73 21.68 4.51
C LYS A 292 -7.72 21.45 5.64
N VAL A 293 -6.96 20.36 5.56
CA VAL A 293 -5.96 20.01 6.57
C VAL A 293 -4.63 20.69 6.32
N LEU A 294 -4.13 20.60 5.09
CA LEU A 294 -2.77 20.97 4.72
C LEU A 294 -2.64 22.42 4.27
N SER A 295 -3.75 23.04 3.82
CA SER A 295 -3.77 24.43 3.31
C SER A 295 -2.63 24.70 2.32
N PRO A 296 -2.51 23.95 1.22
CA PRO A 296 -1.41 24.11 0.27
C PRO A 296 -1.48 25.48 -0.40
N LYS A 297 -0.32 26.01 -0.81
CA LYS A 297 -0.25 27.30 -1.53
C LYS A 297 -1.00 27.27 -2.85
N GLU A 298 -0.92 26.13 -3.55
CA GLU A 298 -1.63 25.85 -4.80
C GLU A 298 -2.30 24.49 -4.70
N SER A 299 -3.48 24.37 -5.27
CA SER A 299 -4.18 23.09 -5.35
C SER A 299 -4.04 22.52 -6.77
N PRO A 300 -3.34 21.40 -6.95
CA PRO A 300 -3.32 20.74 -8.25
C PRO A 300 -4.70 20.20 -8.61
N GLY A 301 -5.02 20.13 -9.89
CA GLY A 301 -6.16 19.37 -10.36
C GLY A 301 -5.98 17.86 -10.10
N VAL A 302 -7.09 17.13 -10.02
CA VAL A 302 -7.07 15.67 -9.77
C VAL A 302 -6.26 14.90 -10.83
N GLU A 303 -6.22 15.41 -12.06
CA GLU A 303 -5.46 14.85 -13.19
C GLU A 303 -3.93 14.89 -12.96
N ARG A 304 -3.45 15.78 -12.08
CA ARG A 304 -2.04 15.84 -11.68
C ARG A 304 -1.70 14.91 -10.52
N ILE A 305 -2.70 14.36 -9.86
CA ILE A 305 -2.55 13.48 -8.70
C ILE A 305 -2.63 12.01 -9.13
N TYR A 306 -3.54 11.70 -10.05
CA TYR A 306 -3.86 10.32 -10.41
C TYR A 306 -3.51 10.03 -11.87
N ASN A 307 -2.92 8.85 -12.11
CA ASN A 307 -2.72 8.28 -13.44
C ASN A 307 -3.11 6.80 -13.43
N TYR A 308 -4.39 6.52 -13.56
CA TYR A 308 -4.94 5.17 -13.60
C TYR A 308 -5.08 4.59 -15.01
N SER A 309 -4.47 5.20 -16.03
CA SER A 309 -4.58 4.76 -17.42
C SER A 309 -4.13 3.31 -17.61
N LEU A 310 -2.96 2.95 -17.04
CA LEU A 310 -2.42 1.58 -17.09
C LEU A 310 -3.31 0.60 -16.33
N ALA A 311 -3.78 0.94 -15.12
CA ALA A 311 -4.67 0.06 -14.36
C ALA A 311 -5.95 -0.24 -15.14
N ARG A 312 -6.59 0.76 -15.78
CA ARG A 312 -7.78 0.58 -16.61
C ARG A 312 -7.50 -0.28 -17.85
N LYS A 313 -6.41 0.00 -18.58
CA LYS A 313 -5.96 -0.80 -19.73
C LYS A 313 -5.79 -2.28 -19.34
N ILE A 314 -5.04 -2.54 -18.26
CA ILE A 314 -4.73 -3.89 -17.81
C ILE A 314 -6.00 -4.63 -17.36
N ASN A 315 -6.93 -3.96 -16.66
CA ASN A 315 -8.19 -4.57 -16.29
C ASN A 315 -8.99 -5.01 -17.53
N ALA A 316 -9.08 -4.16 -18.55
CA ALA A 316 -9.75 -4.52 -19.80
C ALA A 316 -9.10 -5.73 -20.50
N GLU A 317 -7.77 -5.82 -20.49
CA GLU A 317 -7.03 -6.95 -21.04
C GLU A 317 -7.26 -8.26 -20.25
N LEU A 318 -7.23 -8.19 -18.91
CA LEU A 318 -7.50 -9.34 -18.05
C LEU A 318 -8.94 -9.83 -18.21
N ASP A 319 -9.90 -8.93 -18.33
CA ASP A 319 -11.31 -9.28 -18.54
C ASP A 319 -11.53 -9.90 -19.92
N ALA A 320 -10.96 -9.31 -20.98
CA ALA A 320 -11.04 -9.83 -22.35
C ALA A 320 -10.39 -11.21 -22.50
N SER A 321 -9.31 -11.49 -21.76
CA SER A 321 -8.65 -12.81 -21.75
C SER A 321 -9.37 -13.84 -20.88
N GLY A 322 -10.41 -13.43 -20.13
CA GLY A 322 -11.08 -14.30 -19.16
C GLY A 322 -10.20 -14.71 -17.98
N TRP A 323 -9.13 -13.96 -17.73
CA TRP A 323 -8.21 -14.26 -16.62
C TRP A 323 -8.94 -14.24 -15.28
N LYS A 324 -8.73 -15.29 -14.49
CA LYS A 324 -9.25 -15.39 -13.12
C LYS A 324 -8.12 -15.79 -12.17
N PRO A 325 -8.17 -15.30 -10.92
CA PRO A 325 -7.19 -15.70 -9.93
C PRO A 325 -7.23 -17.21 -9.72
N GLY A 326 -6.06 -17.86 -9.73
CA GLY A 326 -5.93 -19.28 -9.43
C GLY A 326 -6.46 -19.59 -8.01
N LYS A 327 -6.92 -20.83 -7.82
CA LYS A 327 -7.37 -21.29 -6.50
C LYS A 327 -6.23 -21.39 -5.49
#